data_9bce2e1dc7b326f897fe9d881db5a722
#
_entry.id   9bce2e1dc7b326f897fe9d881db5a722
#
_cell.length_a   1.000
_cell.length_b   1.000
_cell.length_c   1.000
_cell.angle_alpha   90.00
_cell.angle_beta   90.00
_cell.angle_gamma   90.00
#
_symmetry.space_group_name_H-M   'P 1'
#
loop_
_entity.id
_entity.type
_entity.pdbx_description
1 polymer ?
#
loop_
_entity_poly.entity_id
_entity_poly.type
_entity_poly.pdbx_seq_one_letter_code
_entity_poly.pdbx_strand_id
1 'polypeptide(L)'
;MAETFLFNALRAAIDEEMHRDPSVFVLGEDVGQYGGSYKVTKDLYEKYGDLRLLDTPIAENSFTGMAVGAAMTGLRPIIEGMNMGFLLLAFNQIANNAGMLRYTSGGNFKIPLVIRGPGGVGRQLGAEHSQRLEAYFQAVPGLKIVACSTPFNAKGLLKSAIRDENPVLFFEHVLLYNLKETLPEEEYLLPLDKAEVVREGNDVTILTYSRMRHHVLQAAKTLTKSGYDPEIIDLISLKPLDFETIGASIRKTHRVIIVEECMRTGGIGAELIASINDRLFDELDAPVLRLSSQDIPTPYNGVLENLTIVQPTQIIEAVEKMLTNPY
;
A
#
# COMPACT_ATOMS: atom_id res chain seq x y z
N MET A 1 13.25 -23.32 3.40
CA MET A 1 12.35 -22.14 3.48
C MET A 1 12.46 -21.54 4.88
N ALA A 2 12.92 -20.30 5.02
CA ALA A 2 13.07 -19.63 6.31
C ALA A 2 11.94 -18.63 6.51
N GLU A 3 11.43 -18.54 7.73
CA GLU A 3 10.45 -17.54 8.12
C GLU A 3 11.09 -16.16 8.14
N THR A 4 10.53 -15.19 7.44
CA THR A 4 11.11 -13.86 7.22
C THR A 4 10.13 -12.76 7.68
N PHE A 5 10.65 -11.73 8.33
CA PHE A 5 9.90 -10.52 8.65
C PHE A 5 9.65 -9.66 7.40
N LEU A 6 8.57 -8.88 7.38
CA LEU A 6 8.25 -8.01 6.26
C LEU A 6 9.39 -7.02 5.96
N PHE A 7 10.00 -6.40 6.98
CA PHE A 7 11.13 -5.48 6.74
C PHE A 7 12.35 -6.19 6.13
N ASN A 8 12.59 -7.47 6.44
CA ASN A 8 13.64 -8.26 5.81
C ASN A 8 13.27 -8.66 4.36
N ALA A 9 11.97 -8.91 4.08
CA ALA A 9 11.49 -9.19 2.74
C ALA A 9 11.70 -7.97 1.81
N LEU A 10 11.41 -6.76 2.30
CA LEU A 10 11.70 -5.51 1.61
C LEU A 10 13.20 -5.31 1.38
N ARG A 11 14.03 -5.55 2.42
CA ARG A 11 15.50 -5.51 2.29
C ARG A 11 16.01 -6.46 1.23
N ALA A 12 15.55 -7.70 1.24
CA ALA A 12 15.93 -8.70 0.25
C ALA A 12 15.55 -8.27 -1.17
N ALA A 13 14.38 -7.67 -1.37
CA ALA A 13 13.96 -7.13 -2.66
C ALA A 13 14.94 -6.04 -3.14
N ILE A 14 15.29 -5.09 -2.28
CA ILE A 14 16.23 -4.00 -2.60
C ILE A 14 17.63 -4.59 -2.91
N ASP A 15 18.13 -5.48 -2.07
CA ASP A 15 19.44 -6.12 -2.24
C ASP A 15 19.55 -6.88 -3.56
N GLU A 16 18.54 -7.70 -3.86
CA GLU A 16 18.50 -8.47 -5.10
C GLU A 16 18.47 -7.56 -6.35
N GLU A 17 17.68 -6.47 -6.32
CA GLU A 17 17.59 -5.55 -7.45
C GLU A 17 18.83 -4.65 -7.60
N MET A 18 19.44 -4.21 -6.50
CA MET A 18 20.72 -3.49 -6.53
C MET A 18 21.87 -4.36 -7.03
N HIS A 19 21.84 -5.68 -6.71
CA HIS A 19 22.82 -6.62 -7.24
C HIS A 19 22.62 -6.87 -8.75
N ARG A 20 21.37 -7.00 -9.18
CA ARG A 20 21.00 -7.26 -10.57
C ARG A 20 21.31 -6.07 -11.50
N ASP A 21 21.08 -4.84 -11.02
CA ASP A 21 21.11 -3.64 -11.86
C ASP A 21 21.92 -2.51 -11.18
N PRO A 22 23.07 -2.12 -11.74
CA PRO A 22 23.90 -1.07 -11.18
C PRO A 22 23.26 0.33 -11.22
N SER A 23 22.18 0.53 -11.97
CA SER A 23 21.44 1.81 -12.00
C SER A 23 20.51 2.01 -10.79
N VAL A 24 20.20 0.95 -10.04
CA VAL A 24 19.36 1.01 -8.84
C VAL A 24 20.14 1.57 -7.67
N PHE A 25 19.61 2.58 -6.99
CA PHE A 25 20.18 3.14 -5.76
C PHE A 25 19.08 3.59 -4.81
N VAL A 26 19.40 3.69 -3.53
CA VAL A 26 18.48 4.15 -2.48
C VAL A 26 18.92 5.51 -1.98
N LEU A 27 17.95 6.40 -1.73
CA LEU A 27 18.21 7.68 -1.08
C LEU A 27 17.09 8.01 -0.09
N GLY A 28 17.44 8.73 0.94
CA GLY A 28 16.52 9.14 2.00
C GLY A 28 17.25 9.48 3.29
N GLU A 29 16.49 9.76 4.32
CA GLU A 29 17.02 10.11 5.63
C GLU A 29 17.45 8.85 6.39
N ASP A 30 18.69 8.83 6.89
CA ASP A 30 19.26 7.73 7.68
C ASP A 30 19.25 6.34 6.98
N VAL A 31 19.19 6.30 5.66
CA VAL A 31 19.13 5.03 4.90
C VAL A 31 20.49 4.32 4.78
N GLY A 32 21.58 5.05 4.96
CA GLY A 32 22.96 4.56 4.86
C GLY A 32 23.41 3.76 6.08
N GLN A 33 24.37 4.27 6.84
CA GLN A 33 24.97 3.55 7.97
C GLN A 33 23.97 3.17 9.07
N TYR A 34 22.96 4.01 9.31
CA TYR A 34 21.92 3.71 10.30
C TYR A 34 20.99 2.58 9.85
N GLY A 35 20.83 2.39 8.55
CA GLY A 35 20.04 1.30 7.96
C GLY A 35 18.53 1.52 7.96
N GLY A 36 18.09 2.79 7.93
CA GLY A 36 16.70 3.19 7.96
C GLY A 36 16.06 3.10 9.35
N SER A 37 15.02 3.90 9.58
CA SER A 37 14.30 3.94 10.86
C SER A 37 13.64 2.59 11.22
N TYR A 38 13.24 1.82 10.22
CA TYR A 38 12.63 0.49 10.36
C TYR A 38 13.54 -0.65 9.89
N LYS A 39 14.85 -0.34 9.70
CA LYS A 39 15.90 -1.31 9.38
C LYS A 39 15.71 -2.03 8.03
N VAL A 40 14.99 -1.41 7.10
CA VAL A 40 14.81 -1.96 5.75
C VAL A 40 16.12 -1.95 4.96
N THR A 41 16.97 -0.93 5.13
CA THR A 41 18.25 -0.79 4.42
C THR A 41 19.46 -1.23 5.26
N LYS A 42 19.21 -1.83 6.44
CA LYS A 42 20.29 -2.30 7.32
C LYS A 42 21.27 -3.23 6.58
N ASP A 43 22.57 -3.03 6.81
CA ASP A 43 23.70 -3.78 6.27
C ASP A 43 23.91 -3.62 4.73
N LEU A 44 23.07 -2.83 4.03
CA LEU A 44 23.23 -2.58 2.59
C LEU A 44 24.33 -1.54 2.31
N TYR A 45 24.56 -0.60 3.24
CA TYR A 45 25.60 0.40 3.07
C TYR A 45 27.00 -0.20 2.99
N GLU A 46 27.30 -1.19 3.83
CA GLU A 46 28.58 -1.89 3.83
C GLU A 46 28.81 -2.66 2.52
N LYS A 47 27.74 -3.09 1.88
CA LYS A 47 27.79 -3.85 0.61
C LYS A 47 27.92 -2.97 -0.63
N TYR A 48 27.24 -1.82 -0.65
CA TYR A 48 27.06 -0.99 -1.86
C TYR A 48 27.73 0.38 -1.79
N GLY A 49 28.06 0.87 -0.60
CA GLY A 49 28.71 2.16 -0.38
C GLY A 49 27.79 3.38 -0.54
N ASP A 50 28.37 4.56 -0.32
CA ASP A 50 27.70 5.85 -0.24
C ASP A 50 27.12 6.37 -1.56
N LEU A 51 27.62 5.91 -2.69
CA LEU A 51 27.05 6.25 -4.01
C LEU A 51 25.78 5.47 -4.37
N ARG A 52 25.48 4.42 -3.63
CA ARG A 52 24.31 3.56 -3.88
C ARG A 52 23.32 3.58 -2.72
N LEU A 53 23.74 3.98 -1.53
CA LEU A 53 22.94 4.25 -0.33
C LEU A 53 23.22 5.67 0.14
N LEU A 54 22.43 6.64 -0.34
CA LEU A 54 22.66 8.06 -0.11
C LEU A 54 21.85 8.57 1.08
N ASP A 55 22.53 8.90 2.17
CA ASP A 55 21.92 9.69 3.25
C ASP A 55 21.67 11.12 2.77
N THR A 56 20.47 11.62 2.98
CA THR A 56 20.07 12.98 2.62
C THR A 56 19.83 13.83 3.86
N PRO A 57 19.93 15.15 3.74
CA PRO A 57 19.32 16.03 4.73
C PRO A 57 17.80 15.82 4.83
N ILE A 58 17.19 16.29 5.93
CA ILE A 58 15.72 16.36 6.09
C ILE A 58 15.18 17.43 5.13
N ALA A 59 14.96 17.04 3.87
CA ALA A 59 14.55 17.92 2.79
C ALA A 59 13.82 17.14 1.68
N GLU A 60 12.66 16.59 1.99
CA GLU A 60 11.90 15.65 1.14
C GLU A 60 11.60 16.23 -0.25
N ASN A 61 11.29 17.51 -0.33
CA ASN A 61 11.11 18.16 -1.63
C ASN A 61 12.38 18.12 -2.49
N SER A 62 13.54 18.34 -1.89
CA SER A 62 14.82 18.43 -2.60
C SER A 62 15.29 17.05 -3.08
N PHE A 63 15.33 16.06 -2.19
CA PHE A 63 15.81 14.73 -2.59
C PHE A 63 14.83 14.01 -3.51
N THR A 64 13.51 14.27 -3.41
CA THR A 64 12.54 13.74 -4.36
C THR A 64 12.76 14.37 -5.75
N GLY A 65 12.97 15.68 -5.84
CA GLY A 65 13.31 16.33 -7.12
C GLY A 65 14.61 15.81 -7.72
N MET A 66 15.64 15.57 -6.90
CA MET A 66 16.90 14.94 -7.32
C MET A 66 16.66 13.54 -7.88
N ALA A 67 15.84 12.73 -7.22
CA ALA A 67 15.52 11.39 -7.69
C ALA A 67 14.75 11.40 -9.01
N VAL A 68 13.82 12.33 -9.21
CA VAL A 68 13.15 12.50 -10.52
C VAL A 68 14.16 12.81 -11.62
N GLY A 69 15.09 13.74 -11.37
CA GLY A 69 16.16 14.07 -12.31
C GLY A 69 17.07 12.87 -12.61
N ALA A 70 17.44 12.09 -11.60
CA ALA A 70 18.23 10.88 -11.77
C ALA A 70 17.46 9.83 -12.61
N ALA A 71 16.17 9.66 -12.38
CA ALA A 71 15.35 8.76 -13.19
C ALA A 71 15.30 9.19 -14.68
N MET A 72 15.23 10.47 -14.96
CA MET A 72 15.28 11.00 -16.34
C MET A 72 16.60 10.69 -17.05
N THR A 73 17.70 10.50 -16.30
CA THR A 73 19.01 10.13 -16.88
C THR A 73 19.22 8.63 -17.03
N GLY A 74 18.22 7.81 -16.68
CA GLY A 74 18.27 6.36 -16.80
C GLY A 74 18.65 5.60 -15.53
N LEU A 75 18.82 6.30 -14.39
CA LEU A 75 18.99 5.66 -13.11
C LEU A 75 17.64 5.19 -12.56
N ARG A 76 17.65 4.28 -11.57
CA ARG A 76 16.47 3.73 -10.90
C ARG A 76 16.50 4.03 -9.40
N PRO A 77 16.12 5.24 -9.01
CA PRO A 77 16.10 5.63 -7.61
C PRO A 77 14.97 4.97 -6.81
N ILE A 78 15.28 4.59 -5.59
CA ILE A 78 14.32 4.19 -4.56
C ILE A 78 14.40 5.25 -3.47
N ILE A 79 13.35 6.02 -3.30
CA ILE A 79 13.22 6.95 -2.18
C ILE A 79 12.67 6.19 -0.99
N GLU A 80 13.36 6.24 0.15
CA GLU A 80 12.79 5.89 1.44
C GLU A 80 12.27 7.16 2.13
N GLY A 81 10.95 7.32 2.21
CA GLY A 81 10.35 8.29 3.11
C GLY A 81 10.37 7.75 4.53
N MET A 82 10.90 8.50 5.48
CA MET A 82 10.91 8.08 6.89
C MET A 82 9.48 7.87 7.41
N ASN A 83 8.54 8.66 6.91
CA ASN A 83 7.10 8.49 7.02
C ASN A 83 6.44 9.03 5.76
N MET A 84 5.48 8.30 5.19
CA MET A 84 4.78 8.74 3.98
C MET A 84 4.06 10.09 4.17
N GLY A 85 3.66 10.42 5.41
CA GLY A 85 3.09 11.73 5.77
C GLY A 85 4.01 12.90 5.47
N PHE A 86 5.31 12.73 5.61
CA PHE A 86 6.30 13.80 5.36
C PHE A 86 6.50 14.06 3.86
N LEU A 87 6.18 13.09 3.01
CA LEU A 87 6.23 13.27 1.56
C LEU A 87 5.18 14.25 1.01
N LEU A 88 4.26 14.75 1.84
CA LEU A 88 3.43 15.89 1.48
C LEU A 88 4.28 17.14 1.20
N LEU A 89 5.46 17.30 1.81
CA LEU A 89 6.41 18.34 1.48
C LEU A 89 6.95 18.22 0.05
N ALA A 90 6.98 17.01 -0.49
CA ALA A 90 7.42 16.71 -1.85
C ALA A 90 6.25 16.53 -2.85
N PHE A 91 5.02 16.87 -2.47
CA PHE A 91 3.84 16.61 -3.29
C PHE A 91 3.96 17.14 -4.71
N ASN A 92 4.52 18.36 -4.89
CA ASN A 92 4.75 18.92 -6.22
C ASN A 92 5.74 18.08 -7.06
N GLN A 93 6.82 17.57 -6.46
CA GLN A 93 7.77 16.72 -7.17
C GLN A 93 7.14 15.38 -7.58
N ILE A 94 6.28 14.84 -6.73
CA ILE A 94 5.58 13.58 -7.00
C ILE A 94 4.50 13.79 -8.07
N ALA A 95 3.63 14.79 -7.89
CA ALA A 95 2.48 15.00 -8.75
C ALA A 95 2.87 15.58 -10.12
N ASN A 96 3.56 16.73 -10.12
CA ASN A 96 3.84 17.47 -11.36
C ASN A 96 5.09 16.96 -12.09
N ASN A 97 6.14 16.60 -11.34
CA ASN A 97 7.37 16.14 -11.98
C ASN A 97 7.33 14.62 -12.23
N ALA A 98 7.23 13.78 -11.22
CA ALA A 98 7.22 12.34 -11.45
C ALA A 98 6.00 11.89 -12.26
N GLY A 99 4.79 12.31 -11.89
CA GLY A 99 3.55 11.86 -12.52
C GLY A 99 3.35 12.37 -13.96
N MET A 100 3.78 13.61 -14.27
CA MET A 100 3.44 14.25 -15.56
C MET A 100 4.56 14.25 -16.59
N LEU A 101 5.84 14.14 -16.21
CA LEU A 101 6.98 14.34 -17.10
C LEU A 101 7.00 13.37 -18.29
N ARG A 102 6.59 12.14 -18.10
CA ARG A 102 6.50 11.20 -19.23
C ARG A 102 5.52 11.70 -20.30
N TYR A 103 4.37 12.20 -19.89
CA TYR A 103 3.37 12.77 -20.80
C TYR A 103 3.83 14.07 -21.42
N THR A 104 4.28 15.03 -20.62
CA THR A 104 4.67 16.37 -21.10
C THR A 104 5.90 16.36 -22.00
N SER A 105 6.76 15.35 -21.87
CA SER A 105 7.90 15.13 -22.76
C SER A 105 7.55 14.37 -24.06
N GLY A 106 6.27 14.03 -24.27
CA GLY A 106 5.89 13.20 -25.41
C GLY A 106 6.45 11.76 -25.36
N GLY A 107 6.68 11.24 -24.15
CA GLY A 107 7.24 9.90 -23.92
C GLY A 107 8.78 9.82 -23.99
N ASN A 108 9.47 10.95 -24.17
CA ASN A 108 10.94 10.97 -24.28
C ASN A 108 11.64 10.58 -22.98
N PHE A 109 11.02 10.86 -21.82
CA PHE A 109 11.53 10.44 -20.52
C PHE A 109 10.70 9.30 -19.94
N LYS A 110 11.40 8.31 -19.40
CA LYS A 110 10.89 7.34 -18.47
C LYS A 110 11.19 7.85 -17.07
N ILE A 111 10.33 7.52 -16.10
CA ILE A 111 10.53 7.92 -14.69
C ILE A 111 10.47 6.67 -13.82
N PRO A 112 11.47 5.78 -13.91
CA PRO A 112 11.54 4.55 -13.12
C PRO A 112 11.91 4.87 -11.66
N LEU A 113 10.98 5.44 -10.92
CA LEU A 113 11.14 5.92 -9.56
C LEU A 113 10.23 5.14 -8.61
N VAL A 114 10.78 4.60 -7.54
CA VAL A 114 9.99 4.06 -6.43
C VAL A 114 10.06 5.03 -5.26
N ILE A 115 8.89 5.34 -4.70
CA ILE A 115 8.78 6.08 -3.44
C ILE A 115 8.10 5.15 -2.44
N ARG A 116 8.83 4.74 -1.41
CA ARG A 116 8.35 3.81 -0.40
C ARG A 116 8.50 4.36 1.01
N GLY A 117 7.71 3.85 1.90
CA GLY A 117 7.84 4.18 3.31
C GLY A 117 6.63 3.77 4.14
N PRO A 118 6.76 3.82 5.46
CA PRO A 118 5.68 3.50 6.39
C PRO A 118 4.64 4.60 6.46
N GLY A 119 3.42 4.20 6.74
CA GLY A 119 2.30 5.04 7.12
C GLY A 119 1.40 4.30 8.11
N GLY A 120 0.22 4.87 8.38
CA GLY A 120 -0.81 4.23 9.19
C GLY A 120 -0.70 4.44 10.69
N VAL A 121 -1.68 3.90 11.39
CA VAL A 121 -1.94 4.11 12.81
C VAL A 121 -1.44 2.93 13.65
N GLY A 122 -1.02 3.17 14.90
CA GLY A 122 -0.78 2.11 15.86
C GLY A 122 0.55 2.10 16.58
N ARG A 123 1.28 3.21 16.55
CA ARG A 123 2.55 3.39 17.28
C ARG A 123 2.48 4.48 18.35
N GLN A 124 1.29 5.03 18.62
CA GLN A 124 1.11 6.15 19.57
C GLN A 124 2.01 7.34 19.24
N LEU A 125 2.09 7.68 17.94
CA LEU A 125 2.94 8.75 17.43
C LEU A 125 2.19 10.07 17.22
N GLY A 126 0.87 10.10 17.49
CA GLY A 126 0.02 11.28 17.31
C GLY A 126 -0.37 11.53 15.86
N ALA A 127 -0.94 12.69 15.60
CA ALA A 127 -1.63 13.00 14.36
C ALA A 127 -0.69 13.07 13.14
N GLU A 128 0.43 13.78 13.27
CA GLU A 128 1.34 14.04 12.14
C GLU A 128 2.08 12.80 11.65
N HIS A 129 2.33 11.83 12.53
CA HIS A 129 3.08 10.61 12.20
C HIS A 129 2.18 9.41 11.89
N SER A 130 0.86 9.57 11.91
CA SER A 130 -0.11 8.48 11.73
C SER A 130 -1.05 8.73 10.55
N GLN A 131 -0.61 9.46 9.55
CA GLN A 131 -1.41 9.78 8.37
C GLN A 131 -1.50 8.60 7.39
N ARG A 132 -2.59 8.57 6.64
CA ARG A 132 -2.91 7.58 5.61
C ARG A 132 -3.16 8.33 4.32
N LEU A 133 -2.15 8.36 3.47
CA LEU A 133 -2.09 9.27 2.32
C LEU A 133 -2.35 8.61 0.97
N GLU A 134 -2.71 7.34 0.94
CA GLU A 134 -2.94 6.62 -0.31
C GLU A 134 -3.92 7.36 -1.23
N ALA A 135 -5.00 7.87 -0.65
CA ALA A 135 -6.03 8.59 -1.39
C ALA A 135 -5.57 9.96 -1.94
N TYR A 136 -4.63 10.64 -1.27
CA TYR A 136 -4.10 11.92 -1.74
C TYR A 136 -3.41 11.80 -3.09
N PHE A 137 -2.76 10.68 -3.34
CA PHE A 137 -2.03 10.42 -4.58
C PHE A 137 -2.88 9.68 -5.61
N GLN A 138 -4.00 9.06 -5.23
CA GLN A 138 -4.85 8.30 -6.15
C GLN A 138 -5.40 9.18 -7.28
N ALA A 139 -5.72 10.44 -7.00
CA ALA A 139 -6.19 11.39 -8.00
C ALA A 139 -5.11 11.86 -8.99
N VAL A 140 -3.81 11.65 -8.70
CA VAL A 140 -2.71 12.13 -9.54
C VAL A 140 -2.51 11.20 -10.75
N PRO A 141 -2.69 11.67 -12.02
CA PRO A 141 -2.40 10.87 -13.20
C PRO A 141 -0.91 10.47 -13.28
N GLY A 142 -0.61 9.36 -13.98
CA GLY A 142 0.75 8.92 -14.25
C GLY A 142 1.46 8.17 -13.11
N LEU A 143 0.86 8.11 -11.93
CA LEU A 143 1.37 7.34 -10.80
C LEU A 143 0.73 5.95 -10.73
N LYS A 144 1.52 4.94 -10.35
CA LYS A 144 1.03 3.67 -9.84
C LYS A 144 1.08 3.68 -8.31
N ILE A 145 0.10 3.05 -7.66
CA ILE A 145 0.00 3.02 -6.19
C ILE A 145 -0.29 1.60 -5.75
N VAL A 146 0.57 1.06 -4.91
CA VAL A 146 0.41 -0.24 -4.30
C VAL A 146 0.57 -0.18 -2.78
N ALA A 147 -0.11 -1.06 -2.06
CA ALA A 147 -0.02 -1.20 -0.62
C ALA A 147 0.19 -2.67 -0.27
N CYS A 148 1.34 -3.00 0.31
CA CYS A 148 1.66 -4.37 0.69
C CYS A 148 0.99 -4.76 2.02
N SER A 149 0.60 -6.03 2.14
CA SER A 149 -0.08 -6.59 3.31
C SER A 149 0.69 -7.73 3.97
N THR A 150 1.61 -8.38 3.24
CA THR A 150 2.37 -9.56 3.72
C THR A 150 3.83 -9.49 3.27
N PRO A 151 4.75 -10.24 3.91
CA PRO A 151 6.14 -10.37 3.45
C PRO A 151 6.24 -10.86 2.01
N PHE A 152 5.37 -11.81 1.60
CA PHE A 152 5.35 -12.34 0.24
C PHE A 152 5.05 -11.24 -0.78
N ASN A 153 3.93 -10.52 -0.59
CA ASN A 153 3.61 -9.47 -1.55
C ASN A 153 4.53 -8.24 -1.42
N ALA A 154 5.06 -7.91 -0.25
CA ALA A 154 6.05 -6.85 -0.10
C ALA A 154 7.29 -7.07 -0.97
N LYS A 155 7.88 -8.29 -0.93
CA LYS A 155 9.07 -8.61 -1.74
C LYS A 155 8.76 -8.60 -3.23
N GLY A 156 7.75 -9.32 -3.67
CA GLY A 156 7.43 -9.46 -5.09
C GLY A 156 6.98 -8.16 -5.74
N LEU A 157 6.16 -7.36 -5.05
CA LEU A 157 5.70 -6.06 -5.54
C LEU A 157 6.82 -5.01 -5.59
N LEU A 158 7.71 -4.98 -4.58
CA LEU A 158 8.80 -4.00 -4.57
C LEU A 158 9.79 -4.27 -5.70
N LYS A 159 10.12 -5.53 -5.98
CA LYS A 159 10.94 -5.91 -7.15
C LYS A 159 10.27 -5.45 -8.46
N SER A 160 8.98 -5.69 -8.61
CA SER A 160 8.22 -5.23 -9.78
C SER A 160 8.20 -3.71 -9.89
N ALA A 161 8.04 -2.99 -8.78
CA ALA A 161 8.06 -1.53 -8.74
C ALA A 161 9.42 -0.96 -9.18
N ILE A 162 10.54 -1.55 -8.72
CA ILE A 162 11.89 -1.13 -9.12
C ILE A 162 12.14 -1.37 -10.62
N ARG A 163 11.52 -2.40 -11.21
CA ARG A 163 11.63 -2.70 -12.65
C ARG A 163 10.66 -1.91 -13.52
N ASP A 164 9.67 -1.24 -12.96
CA ASP A 164 8.71 -0.44 -13.72
C ASP A 164 9.36 0.82 -14.32
N GLU A 165 8.84 1.25 -15.46
CA GLU A 165 9.32 2.44 -16.17
C GLU A 165 8.55 3.72 -15.81
N ASN A 166 7.61 3.61 -14.87
CA ASN A 166 6.78 4.71 -14.37
C ASN A 166 6.96 4.85 -12.86
N PRO A 167 6.63 6.00 -12.27
CA PRO A 167 6.72 6.20 -10.84
C PRO A 167 5.71 5.33 -10.09
N VAL A 168 6.20 4.64 -9.05
CA VAL A 168 5.41 3.78 -8.18
C VAL A 168 5.48 4.30 -6.75
N LEU A 169 4.33 4.61 -6.16
CA LEU A 169 4.18 4.85 -4.73
C LEU A 169 3.88 3.52 -4.04
N PHE A 170 4.77 3.11 -3.16
CA PHE A 170 4.73 1.84 -2.46
C PHE A 170 4.46 2.05 -0.98
N PHE A 171 3.20 1.86 -0.57
CA PHE A 171 2.77 2.08 0.80
C PHE A 171 3.01 0.85 1.68
N GLU A 172 3.69 1.08 2.79
CA GLU A 172 3.95 0.12 3.85
C GLU A 172 3.21 0.55 5.12
N HIS A 173 2.97 -0.39 6.02
CA HIS A 173 2.30 -0.08 7.28
C HIS A 173 3.21 -0.34 8.48
N VAL A 174 3.30 0.64 9.39
CA VAL A 174 4.19 0.60 10.56
C VAL A 174 4.05 -0.64 11.43
N LEU A 175 2.86 -1.23 11.53
CA LEU A 175 2.62 -2.43 12.33
C LEU A 175 2.85 -3.75 11.58
N LEU A 176 3.04 -3.72 10.27
CA LEU A 176 3.27 -4.93 9.48
C LEU A 176 4.74 -5.32 9.37
N TYR A 177 5.68 -4.45 9.70
CA TYR A 177 7.12 -4.75 9.58
C TYR A 177 7.56 -6.02 10.32
N ASN A 178 6.95 -6.31 11.46
CA ASN A 178 7.25 -7.51 12.26
C ASN A 178 6.35 -8.71 11.91
N LEU A 179 5.53 -8.61 10.87
CA LEU A 179 4.80 -9.76 10.37
C LEU A 179 5.77 -10.74 9.74
N LYS A 180 5.57 -12.02 10.03
CA LYS A 180 6.41 -13.11 9.51
C LYS A 180 5.65 -13.97 8.53
N GLU A 181 6.36 -14.45 7.52
CA GLU A 181 5.86 -15.40 6.54
C GLU A 181 7.02 -16.22 5.96
N THR A 182 6.73 -17.42 5.50
CA THR A 182 7.69 -18.25 4.79
C THR A 182 7.69 -17.88 3.31
N LEU A 183 8.83 -17.45 2.78
CA LEU A 183 8.95 -17.03 1.39
C LEU A 183 9.54 -18.13 0.51
N PRO A 184 9.20 -18.17 -0.81
CA PRO A 184 9.91 -18.98 -1.79
C PRO A 184 11.40 -18.62 -1.85
N GLU A 185 12.23 -19.60 -2.09
CA GLU A 185 13.66 -19.39 -2.36
C GLU A 185 13.90 -18.89 -3.78
N GLU A 186 13.04 -19.29 -4.70
CA GLU A 186 13.11 -18.88 -6.09
C GLU A 186 12.72 -17.40 -6.25
N GLU A 187 13.27 -16.76 -7.28
CA GLU A 187 12.89 -15.40 -7.65
C GLU A 187 11.44 -15.36 -8.10
N TYR A 188 10.70 -14.37 -7.62
CA TYR A 188 9.33 -14.09 -8.07
C TYR A 188 9.06 -12.59 -8.15
N LEU A 189 8.14 -12.24 -9.01
CA LEU A 189 7.59 -10.90 -9.21
C LEU A 189 6.08 -10.95 -9.06
N LEU A 190 5.47 -9.88 -8.58
CA LEU A 190 4.02 -9.73 -8.53
C LEU A 190 3.57 -8.56 -9.40
N PRO A 191 2.45 -8.68 -10.11
CA PRO A 191 1.92 -7.61 -10.94
C PRO A 191 1.47 -6.42 -10.09
N LEU A 192 1.69 -5.19 -10.61
CA LEU A 192 1.34 -3.94 -9.93
C LEU A 192 -0.09 -3.47 -10.22
N ASP A 193 -0.91 -4.30 -10.87
CA ASP A 193 -2.27 -3.99 -11.34
C ASP A 193 -3.28 -5.08 -10.98
N LYS A 194 -2.90 -6.01 -10.11
CA LYS A 194 -3.75 -7.12 -9.70
C LYS A 194 -4.06 -7.10 -8.20
N ALA A 195 -5.28 -7.53 -7.87
CA ALA A 195 -5.73 -7.84 -6.53
C ALA A 195 -5.53 -9.34 -6.24
N GLU A 196 -5.60 -9.72 -4.96
CA GLU A 196 -5.50 -11.08 -4.49
C GLU A 196 -6.82 -11.53 -3.86
N VAL A 197 -7.39 -12.65 -4.31
CA VAL A 197 -8.47 -13.33 -3.59
C VAL A 197 -7.83 -14.10 -2.43
N VAL A 198 -7.92 -13.54 -1.24
CA VAL A 198 -7.28 -14.08 -0.03
C VAL A 198 -8.09 -15.22 0.57
N ARG A 199 -9.39 -15.17 0.40
CA ARG A 199 -10.35 -16.17 0.84
C ARG A 199 -11.52 -16.20 -0.13
N GLU A 200 -11.77 -17.37 -0.69
CA GLU A 200 -13.01 -17.62 -1.45
C GLU A 200 -14.22 -17.63 -0.53
N GLY A 201 -15.37 -17.17 -1.04
CA GLY A 201 -16.64 -17.14 -0.34
C GLY A 201 -17.80 -16.80 -1.25
N ASN A 202 -19.06 -16.89 -0.74
CA ASN A 202 -20.25 -16.77 -1.56
C ASN A 202 -21.29 -15.77 -1.05
N ASP A 203 -21.18 -15.27 0.19
CA ASP A 203 -22.25 -14.45 0.81
C ASP A 203 -22.05 -12.95 0.63
N VAL A 204 -20.81 -12.48 0.73
CA VAL A 204 -20.45 -11.06 0.66
C VAL A 204 -19.02 -10.89 0.23
N THR A 205 -18.74 -9.92 -0.63
CA THR A 205 -17.39 -9.49 -0.99
C THR A 205 -16.89 -8.46 0.03
N ILE A 206 -15.74 -8.71 0.64
CA ILE A 206 -15.05 -7.74 1.50
C ILE A 206 -13.78 -7.27 0.79
N LEU A 207 -13.77 -6.01 0.37
CA LEU A 207 -12.62 -5.35 -0.25
C LEU A 207 -11.78 -4.66 0.84
N THR A 208 -10.49 -4.92 0.85
CA THR A 208 -9.59 -4.37 1.87
C THR A 208 -8.16 -4.24 1.32
N TYR A 209 -7.25 -3.64 2.08
CA TYR A 209 -5.82 -3.58 1.74
C TYR A 209 -4.97 -3.36 2.98
N SER A 210 -3.67 -3.61 2.85
CA SER A 210 -2.65 -3.37 3.88
C SER A 210 -3.04 -4.01 5.23
N ARG A 211 -2.89 -3.30 6.33
CA ARG A 211 -3.21 -3.78 7.67
C ARG A 211 -4.64 -4.31 7.82
N MET A 212 -5.62 -3.67 7.18
CA MET A 212 -7.02 -4.06 7.32
C MET A 212 -7.31 -5.47 6.79
N ARG A 213 -6.52 -6.02 5.86
CA ARG A 213 -6.56 -7.44 5.47
C ARG A 213 -6.54 -8.35 6.70
N HIS A 214 -5.69 -8.06 7.68
CA HIS A 214 -5.53 -8.89 8.87
C HIS A 214 -6.73 -8.78 9.82
N HIS A 215 -7.32 -7.59 9.96
CA HIS A 215 -8.56 -7.39 10.72
C HIS A 215 -9.73 -8.12 10.08
N VAL A 216 -9.86 -8.06 8.75
CA VAL A 216 -10.89 -8.76 7.98
C VAL A 216 -10.72 -10.29 8.10
N LEU A 217 -9.50 -10.80 7.97
CA LEU A 217 -9.22 -12.24 8.15
C LEU A 217 -9.54 -12.73 9.57
N GLN A 218 -9.28 -11.89 10.57
CA GLN A 218 -9.66 -12.19 11.94
C GLN A 218 -11.20 -12.25 12.13
N ALA A 219 -11.92 -11.28 11.56
CA ALA A 219 -13.38 -11.26 11.54
C ALA A 219 -13.97 -12.47 10.81
N ALA A 220 -13.41 -12.82 9.66
CA ALA A 220 -13.85 -13.96 8.84
C ALA A 220 -13.77 -15.30 9.60
N LYS A 221 -12.77 -15.50 10.46
CA LYS A 221 -12.68 -16.70 11.31
C LYS A 221 -13.90 -16.87 12.23
N THR A 222 -14.43 -15.76 12.76
CA THR A 222 -15.62 -15.75 13.60
C THR A 222 -16.87 -15.91 12.76
N LEU A 223 -17.00 -15.19 11.66
CA LEU A 223 -18.11 -15.25 10.73
C LEU A 223 -18.32 -16.69 10.18
N THR A 224 -17.23 -17.35 9.81
CA THR A 224 -17.30 -18.74 9.31
C THR A 224 -17.85 -19.71 10.38
N LYS A 225 -17.50 -19.52 11.66
CA LYS A 225 -18.06 -20.33 12.75
C LYS A 225 -19.56 -20.07 12.97
N SER A 226 -20.03 -18.88 12.62
CA SER A 226 -21.44 -18.47 12.67
C SER A 226 -22.22 -18.86 11.39
N GLY A 227 -21.59 -19.52 10.42
CA GLY A 227 -22.23 -20.02 9.20
C GLY A 227 -22.20 -19.03 8.04
N TYR A 228 -21.48 -17.91 8.13
CA TYR A 228 -21.30 -16.95 7.03
C TYR A 228 -20.05 -17.26 6.21
N ASP A 229 -20.11 -16.99 4.91
CA ASP A 229 -19.05 -17.32 3.95
C ASP A 229 -18.56 -16.07 3.17
N PRO A 230 -17.83 -15.14 3.82
CA PRO A 230 -17.33 -13.94 3.15
C PRO A 230 -16.19 -14.25 2.17
N GLU A 231 -16.24 -13.68 0.97
CA GLU A 231 -15.10 -13.59 0.07
C GLU A 231 -14.25 -12.38 0.43
N ILE A 232 -12.92 -12.55 0.51
CA ILE A 232 -12.00 -11.49 0.91
C ILE A 232 -11.04 -11.22 -0.23
N ILE A 233 -11.01 -9.95 -0.67
CA ILE A 233 -10.08 -9.46 -1.67
C ILE A 233 -9.16 -8.43 -1.04
N ASP A 234 -7.86 -8.72 -1.09
CA ASP A 234 -6.82 -7.72 -0.86
C ASP A 234 -6.58 -6.96 -2.17
N LEU A 235 -6.86 -5.67 -2.17
CA LEU A 235 -6.74 -4.85 -3.36
C LEU A 235 -5.30 -4.77 -3.87
N ILE A 236 -4.31 -4.74 -2.99
CA ILE A 236 -2.88 -4.59 -3.29
C ILE A 236 -2.62 -3.36 -4.19
N SER A 237 -3.14 -3.38 -5.42
CA SER A 237 -3.09 -2.24 -6.33
C SER A 237 -4.24 -1.28 -6.04
N LEU A 238 -3.89 -0.07 -5.61
CA LEU A 238 -4.83 1.02 -5.38
C LEU A 238 -4.96 1.92 -6.61
N LYS A 239 -3.97 1.86 -7.51
CA LYS A 239 -3.99 2.50 -8.83
C LYS A 239 -2.98 1.83 -9.78
N PRO A 240 -3.47 1.22 -10.89
CA PRO A 240 -4.87 1.02 -11.24
C PRO A 240 -5.57 0.01 -10.33
N LEU A 241 -6.91 0.11 -10.19
CA LEU A 241 -7.71 -0.88 -9.49
C LEU A 241 -7.99 -2.09 -10.40
N ASP A 242 -7.90 -3.30 -9.86
CA ASP A 242 -8.22 -4.55 -10.59
C ASP A 242 -9.74 -4.81 -10.62
N PHE A 243 -10.45 -4.11 -11.50
CA PHE A 243 -11.88 -4.28 -11.65
C PHE A 243 -12.31 -5.62 -12.27
N GLU A 244 -11.40 -6.39 -12.83
CA GLU A 244 -11.67 -7.75 -13.28
C GLU A 244 -11.92 -8.66 -12.07
N THR A 245 -10.98 -8.69 -11.13
CA THR A 245 -11.10 -9.49 -9.89
C THR A 245 -12.24 -8.98 -8.99
N ILE A 246 -12.34 -7.66 -8.80
CA ILE A 246 -13.41 -7.04 -7.99
C ILE A 246 -14.78 -7.38 -8.59
N GLY A 247 -14.95 -7.20 -9.90
CA GLY A 247 -16.23 -7.44 -10.57
C GLY A 247 -16.62 -8.92 -10.61
N ALA A 248 -15.65 -9.84 -10.73
CA ALA A 248 -15.93 -11.27 -10.66
C ALA A 248 -16.50 -11.67 -9.30
N SER A 249 -15.93 -11.14 -8.22
CA SER A 249 -16.42 -11.36 -6.85
C SER A 249 -17.81 -10.76 -6.63
N ILE A 250 -18.04 -9.52 -7.05
CA ILE A 250 -19.32 -8.84 -6.87
C ILE A 250 -20.46 -9.56 -7.61
N ARG A 251 -20.22 -10.04 -8.83
CA ARG A 251 -21.20 -10.84 -9.59
C ARG A 251 -21.55 -12.18 -8.94
N LYS A 252 -20.68 -12.69 -8.07
CA LYS A 252 -20.91 -13.90 -7.33
C LYS A 252 -21.69 -13.67 -6.04
N THR A 253 -21.36 -12.61 -5.31
CA THR A 253 -21.87 -12.36 -3.95
C THR A 253 -22.99 -11.34 -3.86
N HIS A 254 -23.10 -10.43 -4.84
CA HIS A 254 -24.07 -9.34 -4.95
C HIS A 254 -24.09 -8.35 -3.77
N ARG A 255 -23.18 -8.48 -2.82
CA ARG A 255 -23.06 -7.64 -1.62
C ARG A 255 -21.61 -7.26 -1.37
N VAL A 256 -21.38 -6.00 -1.02
CA VAL A 256 -20.02 -5.46 -0.91
C VAL A 256 -19.84 -4.69 0.40
N ILE A 257 -18.78 -5.02 1.11
CA ILE A 257 -18.27 -4.25 2.24
C ILE A 257 -16.83 -3.82 1.93
N ILE A 258 -16.54 -2.53 2.08
CA ILE A 258 -15.18 -2.00 1.95
C ILE A 258 -14.66 -1.73 3.35
N VAL A 259 -13.46 -2.24 3.66
CA VAL A 259 -12.79 -2.06 4.95
C VAL A 259 -11.43 -1.42 4.73
N GLU A 260 -11.24 -0.21 5.21
CA GLU A 260 -10.01 0.55 5.03
C GLU A 260 -9.60 1.31 6.31
N GLU A 261 -8.31 1.62 6.42
CA GLU A 261 -7.80 2.47 7.49
C GLU A 261 -7.82 3.96 7.08
N CYS A 262 -7.97 4.28 5.81
CA CYS A 262 -8.11 5.64 5.31
C CYS A 262 -9.29 6.36 5.97
N MET A 263 -9.24 7.68 6.02
CA MET A 263 -10.31 8.52 6.54
C MET A 263 -11.60 8.37 5.71
N ARG A 264 -12.75 8.61 6.35
CA ARG A 264 -14.04 8.46 5.71
C ARG A 264 -14.20 9.41 4.52
N THR A 265 -13.86 10.68 4.67
CA THR A 265 -13.96 11.66 3.60
C THR A 265 -12.80 11.53 2.63
N GLY A 266 -13.09 11.26 1.37
CA GLY A 266 -12.09 11.22 0.30
C GLY A 266 -11.08 10.06 0.36
N GLY A 267 -11.32 9.02 1.18
CA GLY A 267 -10.47 7.83 1.20
C GLY A 267 -10.64 6.94 -0.04
N ILE A 268 -9.81 5.90 -0.17
CA ILE A 268 -9.82 4.93 -1.28
C ILE A 268 -11.20 4.31 -1.48
N GLY A 269 -11.89 3.97 -0.39
CA GLY A 269 -13.23 3.39 -0.45
C GLY A 269 -14.30 4.30 -1.05
N ALA A 270 -14.10 5.63 -1.04
CA ALA A 270 -15.02 6.55 -1.71
C ALA A 270 -14.95 6.40 -3.23
N GLU A 271 -13.75 6.32 -3.80
CA GLU A 271 -13.53 6.04 -5.22
C GLU A 271 -14.01 4.64 -5.62
N LEU A 272 -13.77 3.64 -4.77
CA LEU A 272 -14.28 2.28 -5.01
C LEU A 272 -15.80 2.26 -5.11
N ILE A 273 -16.53 2.92 -4.20
CA ILE A 273 -17.99 3.00 -4.25
C ILE A 273 -18.44 3.66 -5.55
N ALA A 274 -17.86 4.80 -5.92
CA ALA A 274 -18.19 5.49 -7.16
C ALA A 274 -17.99 4.58 -8.37
N SER A 275 -16.83 3.96 -8.48
CA SER A 275 -16.48 3.08 -9.59
C SER A 275 -17.32 1.78 -9.63
N ILE A 276 -17.69 1.22 -8.48
CA ILE A 276 -18.58 0.05 -8.40
C ILE A 276 -19.99 0.44 -8.88
N ASN A 277 -20.52 1.59 -8.43
CA ASN A 277 -21.81 2.06 -8.89
C ASN A 277 -21.84 2.33 -10.40
N ASP A 278 -20.78 2.93 -10.96
CA ASP A 278 -20.73 3.20 -12.39
C ASP A 278 -20.69 1.94 -13.26
N ARG A 279 -20.09 0.86 -12.76
CA ARG A 279 -19.79 -0.32 -13.58
C ARG A 279 -20.58 -1.56 -13.24
N LEU A 280 -21.07 -1.67 -12.00
CA LEU A 280 -21.62 -2.89 -11.43
C LEU A 280 -22.90 -2.65 -10.62
N PHE A 281 -23.58 -1.51 -10.80
CA PHE A 281 -24.78 -1.19 -10.04
C PHE A 281 -25.87 -2.26 -10.16
N ASP A 282 -26.08 -2.79 -11.36
CA ASP A 282 -27.11 -3.81 -11.64
C ASP A 282 -26.76 -5.21 -11.02
N GLU A 283 -25.56 -5.36 -10.51
CA GLU A 283 -25.11 -6.59 -9.85
C GLU A 283 -25.29 -6.54 -8.32
N LEU A 284 -25.78 -5.42 -7.77
CA LEU A 284 -25.86 -5.22 -6.32
C LEU A 284 -27.27 -5.47 -5.78
N ASP A 285 -27.36 -6.33 -4.76
CA ASP A 285 -28.60 -6.56 -3.98
C ASP A 285 -28.77 -5.55 -2.82
N ALA A 286 -27.72 -4.81 -2.47
CA ALA A 286 -27.70 -3.86 -1.36
C ALA A 286 -26.73 -2.71 -1.64
N PRO A 287 -26.89 -1.55 -0.98
CA PRO A 287 -25.90 -0.48 -1.03
C PRO A 287 -24.52 -0.96 -0.57
N VAL A 288 -23.45 -0.51 -1.24
CA VAL A 288 -22.08 -0.79 -0.80
C VAL A 288 -21.85 -0.19 0.59
N LEU A 289 -21.50 -1.02 1.56
CA LEU A 289 -21.19 -0.56 2.90
C LEU A 289 -19.70 -0.25 3.03
N ARG A 290 -19.35 0.86 3.67
CA ARG A 290 -17.98 1.25 3.90
C ARG A 290 -17.70 1.39 5.40
N LEU A 291 -16.71 0.64 5.86
CA LEU A 291 -16.08 0.76 7.17
C LEU A 291 -14.72 1.43 6.99
N SER A 292 -14.53 2.57 7.60
CA SER A 292 -13.33 3.40 7.46
C SER A 292 -12.99 4.07 8.79
N SER A 293 -11.78 4.60 8.92
CA SER A 293 -11.46 5.47 10.03
C SER A 293 -12.35 6.72 10.02
N GLN A 294 -12.47 7.35 11.17
CA GLN A 294 -13.20 8.60 11.33
C GLN A 294 -12.36 9.79 10.84
N ASP A 295 -13.04 10.89 10.48
CA ASP A 295 -12.40 12.15 10.05
C ASP A 295 -11.91 12.95 11.27
N ILE A 296 -11.02 12.36 12.03
CA ILE A 296 -10.40 12.96 13.22
C ILE A 296 -8.87 12.79 13.19
N PRO A 297 -8.11 13.75 13.71
CA PRO A 297 -6.68 13.55 13.93
C PRO A 297 -6.43 12.36 14.85
N THR A 298 -5.44 11.53 14.52
CA THR A 298 -5.12 10.35 15.32
C THR A 298 -4.65 10.74 16.73
N PRO A 299 -5.31 10.27 17.80
CA PRO A 299 -4.89 10.56 19.15
C PRO A 299 -3.55 9.91 19.52
N TYR A 300 -2.80 10.55 20.43
CA TYR A 300 -1.54 10.02 20.96
C TYR A 300 -1.77 8.85 21.96
N ASN A 301 -2.89 8.87 22.70
CA ASN A 301 -3.20 7.82 23.65
C ASN A 301 -3.62 6.53 22.93
N GLY A 302 -2.98 5.40 23.23
CA GLY A 302 -3.18 4.14 22.51
C GLY A 302 -4.61 3.58 22.58
N VAL A 303 -5.37 3.84 23.67
CA VAL A 303 -6.78 3.43 23.74
C VAL A 303 -7.62 4.24 22.75
N LEU A 304 -7.42 5.56 22.72
CA LEU A 304 -8.12 6.45 21.81
C LEU A 304 -7.67 6.21 20.35
N GLU A 305 -6.37 5.97 20.15
CA GLU A 305 -5.82 5.61 18.84
C GLU A 305 -6.54 4.38 18.24
N ASN A 306 -6.70 3.31 19.04
CA ASN A 306 -7.40 2.10 18.59
C ASN A 306 -8.88 2.33 18.28
N LEU A 307 -9.54 3.30 18.89
CA LEU A 307 -10.93 3.65 18.62
C LEU A 307 -11.09 4.40 17.27
N THR A 308 -10.00 4.91 16.68
CA THR A 308 -10.06 5.63 15.40
C THR A 308 -10.07 4.72 14.19
N ILE A 309 -9.73 3.44 14.36
CA ILE A 309 -9.62 2.47 13.27
C ILE A 309 -10.68 1.37 13.39
N VAL A 310 -11.03 0.78 12.25
CA VAL A 310 -12.01 -0.30 12.17
C VAL A 310 -11.50 -1.54 12.91
N GLN A 311 -12.33 -2.06 13.81
CA GLN A 311 -12.04 -3.26 14.59
C GLN A 311 -12.74 -4.50 14.00
N PRO A 312 -12.22 -5.72 14.21
CA PRO A 312 -12.85 -6.94 13.72
C PRO A 312 -14.32 -7.14 14.15
N THR A 313 -14.70 -6.67 15.35
CA THR A 313 -16.09 -6.72 15.83
C THR A 313 -17.04 -5.89 14.96
N GLN A 314 -16.63 -4.71 14.53
CA GLN A 314 -17.42 -3.86 13.64
C GLN A 314 -17.60 -4.51 12.25
N ILE A 315 -16.60 -5.26 11.78
CA ILE A 315 -16.69 -6.00 10.52
C ILE A 315 -17.70 -7.13 10.65
N ILE A 316 -17.68 -7.88 11.76
CA ILE A 316 -18.64 -8.96 12.05
C ILE A 316 -20.05 -8.41 12.08
N GLU A 317 -20.31 -7.37 12.86
CA GLU A 317 -21.63 -6.71 12.97
C GLU A 317 -22.15 -6.21 11.61
N ALA A 318 -21.25 -5.67 10.80
CA ALA A 318 -21.60 -5.16 9.46
C ALA A 318 -22.01 -6.28 8.51
N VAL A 319 -21.29 -7.41 8.50
CA VAL A 319 -21.63 -8.58 7.68
C VAL A 319 -22.95 -9.19 8.14
N GLU A 320 -23.10 -9.44 9.44
CA GLU A 320 -24.33 -10.01 10.00
C GLU A 320 -25.54 -9.13 9.69
N LYS A 321 -25.41 -7.81 9.86
CA LYS A 321 -26.49 -6.87 9.53
C LYS A 321 -26.83 -6.89 8.05
N MET A 322 -25.84 -6.91 7.17
CA MET A 322 -26.06 -6.91 5.72
C MET A 322 -26.74 -8.18 5.23
N LEU A 323 -26.46 -9.34 5.84
CA LEU A 323 -27.00 -10.63 5.43
C LEU A 323 -28.34 -10.98 6.10
N THR A 324 -28.64 -10.41 7.28
CA THR A 324 -29.88 -10.71 8.01
C THR A 324 -31.02 -9.71 7.78
N ASN A 325 -30.70 -8.46 7.44
CA ASN A 325 -31.69 -7.42 7.19
C ASN A 325 -31.64 -7.03 5.71
N PRO A 326 -32.49 -7.60 4.85
CA PRO A 326 -32.59 -7.16 3.46
C PRO A 326 -33.06 -5.71 3.41
N TYR A 327 -32.40 -4.90 2.61
CA TYR A 327 -32.71 -3.48 2.36
C TYR A 327 -34.00 -3.33 1.58
#